data_328627ef63b1d0a353811d78dbd8e341
#
_entry.id   328627ef63b1d0a353811d78dbd8e341
#
_cell.length_a   1.000
_cell.length_b   1.000
_cell.length_c   1.000
_cell.angle_alpha   90.00
_cell.angle_beta   90.00
_cell.angle_gamma   90.00
#
_symmetry.space_group_name_H-M   'P 1'
#
loop_
_entity.id
_entity.type
_entity.pdbx_description
1 polymer ?
#
loop_
_entity_poly.entity_id
_entity_poly.type
_entity_poly.pdbx_seq_one_letter_code
_entity_poly.pdbx_strand_id
1 'polypeptide(L)'
;ENVWYYGTGEIRGNSAGGGGAPYRGDGVFKSTDYGVSWSLLPSTSGAQATAFTGEWQYVHRVAIDPSEAINDEVYAAVYGFIERSTDGGATWTRVLGDAVTQSRYTDVVVSSTGVVYASLSRDGGTHGVFRSTDGLTWTDITPAGLTGYNRIVMALAPSDESVLYYLVADYNSSADEGFFKYQYLSGDGSGAGGNTWNRSAQMLGLPGPSAAEPMECYSSYCQMVTVNPVDPEQVYIGGIHVLRSTNGFATNATDSWVGGWQYPNHHADQHWLVFRPGSSVVAYSGSDGGVHRTDDITAPTVAWSSLSNGYNTSQF
;
A
#
# COMPACT_ATOMS: atom_id res chain seq x y z
N GLU A 1 -18.15 -8.69 8.74
CA GLU A 1 -18.65 -8.04 7.53
C GLU A 1 -18.59 -9.00 6.36
N ASN A 2 -19.64 -9.05 5.54
CA ASN A 2 -19.77 -9.97 4.41
C ASN A 2 -19.47 -9.31 3.05
N VAL A 3 -19.20 -8.01 3.06
CA VAL A 3 -18.91 -7.23 1.86
C VAL A 3 -17.40 -7.07 1.70
N TRP A 4 -16.91 -7.41 0.52
CA TRP A 4 -15.50 -7.35 0.17
C TRP A 4 -15.34 -6.72 -1.20
N TYR A 5 -14.23 -6.01 -1.39
CA TYR A 5 -13.85 -5.40 -2.66
C TYR A 5 -12.43 -5.79 -3.02
N TYR A 6 -12.15 -5.99 -4.31
CA TYR A 6 -10.79 -6.01 -4.81
C TYR A 6 -10.67 -5.28 -6.15
N GLY A 7 -9.56 -4.59 -6.31
CA GLY A 7 -9.18 -3.95 -7.56
C GLY A 7 -8.36 -4.87 -8.44
N THR A 8 -8.36 -4.60 -9.73
CA THR A 8 -7.62 -5.38 -10.73
C THR A 8 -6.63 -4.52 -11.50
N GLY A 9 -5.67 -5.18 -12.13
CA GLY A 9 -4.63 -4.56 -12.95
C GLY A 9 -3.36 -4.27 -12.18
N GLU A 10 -2.24 -4.35 -12.88
CA GLU A 10 -0.90 -4.09 -12.39
C GLU A 10 -0.16 -3.22 -13.40
N ILE A 11 0.20 -2.00 -13.00
CA ILE A 11 0.85 -1.06 -13.92
C ILE A 11 2.32 -1.41 -14.18
N ARG A 12 2.94 -2.15 -13.27
CA ARG A 12 4.33 -2.59 -13.39
C ARG A 12 4.48 -4.00 -12.87
N GLY A 13 4.73 -4.93 -13.76
CA GLY A 13 5.10 -6.30 -13.43
C GLY A 13 6.61 -6.50 -13.55
N ASN A 14 7.13 -7.51 -12.88
CA ASN A 14 8.51 -7.97 -12.99
C ASN A 14 8.58 -9.16 -13.97
N SER A 15 8.38 -8.91 -15.26
CA SER A 15 8.51 -9.98 -16.23
C SER A 15 9.92 -10.07 -16.79
N ALA A 16 10.36 -11.27 -17.16
CA ALA A 16 11.67 -11.58 -17.73
C ALA A 16 11.99 -10.87 -19.06
N GLY A 17 11.05 -10.14 -19.63
CA GLY A 17 11.17 -9.47 -20.92
C GLY A 17 11.58 -7.99 -20.88
N GLY A 18 11.93 -7.45 -19.73
CA GLY A 18 12.37 -6.05 -19.60
C GLY A 18 11.33 -5.14 -18.98
N GLY A 19 11.79 -4.30 -18.09
CA GLY A 19 11.16 -3.41 -17.17
C GLY A 19 9.77 -2.91 -17.50
N GLY A 20 8.78 -3.43 -16.76
CA GLY A 20 7.45 -2.88 -16.71
C GLY A 20 6.46 -3.50 -17.68
N ALA A 21 6.18 -4.79 -17.53
CA ALA A 21 5.05 -5.43 -18.21
C ALA A 21 3.73 -5.05 -17.50
N PRO A 22 2.94 -4.10 -18.01
CA PRO A 22 1.67 -3.75 -17.39
C PRO A 22 0.61 -4.81 -17.73
N TYR A 23 -0.13 -5.24 -16.71
CA TYR A 23 -1.29 -6.12 -16.86
C TYR A 23 -2.56 -5.33 -16.60
N ARG A 24 -3.36 -5.10 -17.64
CA ARG A 24 -4.59 -4.33 -17.54
C ARG A 24 -5.67 -5.15 -16.85
N GLY A 25 -6.30 -4.54 -15.84
CA GLY A 25 -7.48 -5.07 -15.19
C GLY A 25 -8.78 -4.55 -15.80
N ASP A 26 -9.88 -4.92 -15.19
CA ASP A 26 -11.22 -4.45 -15.53
C ASP A 26 -11.95 -4.00 -14.26
N GLY A 27 -11.46 -2.92 -13.65
CA GLY A 27 -12.10 -2.24 -12.55
C GLY A 27 -12.07 -2.98 -11.21
N VAL A 28 -13.15 -2.82 -10.46
CA VAL A 28 -13.33 -3.31 -9.10
C VAL A 28 -14.38 -4.42 -9.07
N PHE A 29 -14.09 -5.50 -8.35
CA PHE A 29 -15.01 -6.58 -8.07
C PHE A 29 -15.53 -6.48 -6.63
N LYS A 30 -16.81 -6.77 -6.44
CA LYS A 30 -17.48 -6.80 -5.15
C LYS A 30 -18.03 -8.20 -4.86
N SER A 31 -17.85 -8.65 -3.61
CA SER A 31 -18.54 -9.79 -3.04
C SER A 31 -19.47 -9.32 -1.92
N THR A 32 -20.61 -9.97 -1.74
CA THR A 32 -21.56 -9.74 -0.64
C THR A 32 -21.80 -11.03 0.18
N ASP A 33 -20.97 -12.03 -0.03
CA ASP A 33 -21.10 -13.37 0.55
C ASP A 33 -19.77 -13.92 1.11
N TYR A 34 -18.98 -13.06 1.75
CA TYR A 34 -17.67 -13.40 2.33
C TYR A 34 -16.62 -13.87 1.32
N GLY A 35 -16.69 -13.40 0.08
CA GLY A 35 -15.74 -13.75 -0.97
C GLY A 35 -16.03 -15.09 -1.68
N VAL A 36 -17.20 -15.69 -1.47
CA VAL A 36 -17.61 -16.94 -2.14
C VAL A 36 -17.90 -16.68 -3.61
N SER A 37 -18.59 -15.59 -3.92
CA SER A 37 -18.80 -15.13 -5.29
C SER A 37 -18.42 -13.68 -5.47
N TRP A 38 -18.04 -13.31 -6.70
CA TRP A 38 -17.57 -11.99 -7.04
C TRP A 38 -18.25 -11.49 -8.32
N SER A 39 -18.65 -10.22 -8.31
CA SER A 39 -19.23 -9.54 -9.45
C SER A 39 -18.46 -8.27 -9.75
N LEU A 40 -18.15 -8.06 -11.02
CA LEU A 40 -17.58 -6.80 -11.48
C LEU A 40 -18.59 -5.67 -11.25
N LEU A 41 -18.12 -4.55 -10.70
CA LEU A 41 -18.93 -3.33 -10.61
C LEU A 41 -19.06 -2.68 -11.99
N PRO A 42 -20.26 -2.61 -12.59
CA PRO A 42 -20.43 -2.09 -13.94
C PRO A 42 -19.96 -0.64 -14.11
N SER A 43 -20.00 0.15 -13.05
CA SER A 43 -19.54 1.55 -13.00
C SER A 43 -18.03 1.70 -13.21
N THR A 44 -17.26 0.64 -13.00
CA THR A 44 -15.80 0.62 -13.15
C THR A 44 -15.34 -0.20 -14.36
N SER A 45 -16.25 -0.88 -15.03
CA SER A 45 -16.01 -1.66 -16.24
C SER A 45 -15.98 -0.79 -17.49
N GLY A 46 -15.48 -1.31 -18.55
CA GLY A 46 -15.39 -0.67 -19.87
C GLY A 46 -14.01 -0.78 -20.45
N ALA A 47 -13.14 -1.48 -19.76
CA ALA A 47 -11.80 -1.72 -20.22
C ALA A 47 -11.75 -2.68 -21.41
N GLN A 48 -11.05 -2.26 -22.43
CA GLN A 48 -10.56 -3.18 -23.46
C GLN A 48 -9.26 -3.80 -22.92
N ALA A 49 -9.22 -5.10 -22.72
CA ALA A 49 -8.02 -5.79 -22.21
C ALA A 49 -6.76 -5.56 -23.09
N THR A 50 -6.97 -5.14 -24.34
CA THR A 50 -5.90 -4.91 -25.33
C THR A 50 -5.45 -3.46 -25.46
N ALA A 51 -6.15 -2.49 -24.85
CA ALA A 51 -5.81 -1.07 -24.94
C ALA A 51 -6.04 -0.37 -23.60
N PHE A 52 -5.20 0.60 -23.26
CA PHE A 52 -5.46 1.48 -22.12
C PHE A 52 -6.56 2.47 -22.52
N THR A 53 -7.72 2.36 -21.88
CA THR A 53 -8.91 3.16 -22.21
C THR A 53 -9.44 3.98 -21.04
N GLY A 54 -8.89 3.78 -19.82
CA GLY A 54 -9.32 4.53 -18.65
C GLY A 54 -8.59 4.11 -17.37
N GLU A 55 -8.77 4.93 -16.36
CA GLU A 55 -8.12 4.81 -15.06
C GLU A 55 -8.40 3.50 -14.32
N TRP A 56 -9.58 2.92 -14.52
CA TRP A 56 -10.02 1.69 -13.87
C TRP A 56 -9.26 0.42 -14.30
N GLN A 57 -8.39 0.53 -15.29
CA GLN A 57 -7.53 -0.57 -15.70
C GLN A 57 -6.35 -0.84 -14.76
N TYR A 58 -6.10 0.07 -13.84
CA TYR A 58 -5.10 -0.08 -12.79
C TYR A 58 -5.66 0.45 -11.47
N VAL A 59 -6.17 -0.47 -10.64
CA VAL A 59 -6.68 -0.18 -9.31
C VAL A 59 -5.62 -0.60 -8.29
N HIS A 60 -4.91 0.36 -7.74
CA HIS A 60 -3.78 0.12 -6.83
C HIS A 60 -4.23 -0.28 -5.44
N ARG A 61 -5.32 0.34 -4.95
CA ARG A 61 -5.93 0.02 -3.66
C ARG A 61 -7.41 0.35 -3.64
N VAL A 62 -8.17 -0.43 -2.88
CA VAL A 62 -9.54 -0.11 -2.47
C VAL A 62 -9.57 -0.04 -0.94
N ALA A 63 -10.20 0.99 -0.39
CA ALA A 63 -10.39 1.18 1.03
C ALA A 63 -11.86 1.51 1.33
N ILE A 64 -12.42 0.87 2.36
CA ILE A 64 -13.78 1.14 2.84
C ILE A 64 -13.68 2.10 4.01
N ASP A 65 -14.58 3.06 4.11
CA ASP A 65 -14.73 3.90 5.29
C ASP A 65 -15.52 3.15 6.36
N PRO A 66 -14.90 2.72 7.46
CA PRO A 66 -15.58 1.97 8.51
C PRO A 66 -16.47 2.86 9.39
N SER A 67 -16.40 4.18 9.27
CA SER A 67 -17.27 5.11 10.02
C SER A 67 -18.68 5.19 9.43
N GLU A 68 -18.86 4.80 8.15
CA GLU A 68 -20.13 4.79 7.44
C GLU A 68 -20.83 3.44 7.52
N ALA A 69 -21.84 3.33 8.39
CA ALA A 69 -22.48 2.06 8.71
C ALA A 69 -23.64 1.66 7.76
N ILE A 70 -24.13 2.57 6.90
CA ILE A 70 -25.37 2.35 6.15
C ILE A 70 -25.14 2.08 4.66
N ASN A 71 -24.28 2.86 4.04
CA ASN A 71 -23.90 2.66 2.65
C ASN A 71 -22.38 2.54 2.62
N ASP A 72 -21.84 1.43 2.13
CA ASP A 72 -20.39 1.29 2.03
C ASP A 72 -19.82 2.52 1.32
N GLU A 73 -19.20 3.43 2.06
CA GLU A 73 -18.39 4.47 1.45
C GLU A 73 -17.04 3.85 1.09
N VAL A 74 -16.67 3.94 -0.18
CA VAL A 74 -15.51 3.25 -0.72
C VAL A 74 -14.63 4.23 -1.47
N TYR A 75 -13.34 4.16 -1.22
CA TYR A 75 -12.32 4.87 -1.97
C TYR A 75 -11.51 3.89 -2.82
N ALA A 76 -11.23 4.29 -4.05
CA ALA A 76 -10.36 3.54 -4.95
C ALA A 76 -9.21 4.44 -5.42
N ALA A 77 -7.98 4.00 -5.17
CA ALA A 77 -6.78 4.58 -5.74
C ALA A 77 -6.55 3.93 -7.12
N VAL A 78 -6.80 4.68 -8.17
CA VAL A 78 -6.71 4.23 -9.56
C VAL A 78 -5.63 5.01 -10.31
N TYR A 79 -5.36 4.63 -11.54
CA TYR A 79 -4.42 5.39 -12.37
C TYR A 79 -4.87 6.86 -12.48
N GLY A 80 -4.07 7.75 -11.92
CA GLY A 80 -4.27 9.20 -11.98
C GLY A 80 -5.11 9.81 -10.88
N PHE A 81 -5.94 9.04 -10.17
CA PHE A 81 -6.98 9.60 -9.33
C PHE A 81 -7.23 8.81 -8.04
N ILE A 82 -7.83 9.52 -7.07
CA ILE A 82 -8.62 8.91 -6.01
C ILE A 82 -10.08 9.09 -6.37
N GLU A 83 -10.79 7.99 -6.50
CA GLU A 83 -12.22 7.91 -6.75
C GLU A 83 -12.96 7.60 -5.44
N ARG A 84 -14.13 8.20 -5.22
CA ARG A 84 -15.00 7.98 -4.06
C ARG A 84 -16.37 7.52 -4.52
N SER A 85 -16.90 6.51 -3.85
CA SER A 85 -18.28 6.08 -3.94
C SER A 85 -18.95 6.19 -2.58
N THR A 86 -20.19 6.69 -2.51
CA THR A 86 -21.01 6.72 -1.31
C THR A 86 -22.22 5.79 -1.40
N ASP A 87 -22.23 4.89 -2.37
CA ASP A 87 -23.33 3.96 -2.67
C ASP A 87 -22.84 2.52 -2.95
N GLY A 88 -21.73 2.15 -2.30
CA GLY A 88 -21.18 0.79 -2.39
C GLY A 88 -20.60 0.42 -3.75
N GLY A 89 -20.13 1.43 -4.50
CA GLY A 89 -19.50 1.26 -5.81
C GLY A 89 -20.48 1.36 -6.98
N ALA A 90 -21.74 1.76 -6.76
CA ALA A 90 -22.68 1.92 -7.86
C ALA A 90 -22.35 3.15 -8.73
N THR A 91 -21.90 4.24 -8.08
CA THR A 91 -21.39 5.44 -8.76
C THR A 91 -20.08 5.92 -8.13
N TRP A 92 -19.26 6.63 -8.90
CA TRP A 92 -17.97 7.12 -8.46
C TRP A 92 -17.75 8.58 -8.83
N THR A 93 -17.03 9.29 -7.99
CA THR A 93 -16.65 10.69 -8.18
C THR A 93 -15.15 10.84 -7.95
N ARG A 94 -14.45 11.47 -8.88
CA ARG A 94 -13.05 11.85 -8.70
C ARG A 94 -12.94 12.92 -7.62
N VAL A 95 -12.20 12.63 -6.57
CA VAL A 95 -12.05 13.55 -5.43
C VAL A 95 -10.64 14.11 -5.30
N LEU A 96 -9.64 13.48 -5.94
CA LEU A 96 -8.26 13.97 -5.97
C LEU A 96 -7.56 13.49 -7.24
N GLY A 97 -6.69 14.33 -7.82
CA GLY A 97 -5.90 14.03 -9.02
C GLY A 97 -6.02 15.12 -10.09
N ASP A 98 -5.21 15.00 -11.14
CA ASP A 98 -5.19 15.92 -12.27
C ASP A 98 -5.53 15.20 -13.57
N ALA A 99 -6.55 15.69 -14.28
CA ALA A 99 -7.04 15.06 -15.52
C ALA A 99 -6.13 15.31 -16.73
N VAL A 100 -5.26 16.31 -16.68
CA VAL A 100 -4.35 16.66 -17.77
C VAL A 100 -3.04 15.88 -17.67
N THR A 101 -2.49 15.80 -16.44
CA THR A 101 -1.26 15.07 -16.15
C THR A 101 -1.53 14.09 -15.01
N GLN A 102 -1.78 12.85 -15.38
CA GLN A 102 -2.18 11.80 -14.44
C GLN A 102 -0.99 11.18 -13.72
N SER A 103 -1.11 10.99 -12.41
CA SER A 103 -0.14 10.27 -11.59
C SER A 103 -0.19 8.77 -11.90
N ARG A 104 0.98 8.17 -12.13
CA ARG A 104 1.06 6.73 -12.45
C ARG A 104 0.66 5.86 -11.28
N TYR A 105 1.08 6.22 -10.08
CA TYR A 105 0.79 5.48 -8.85
C TYR A 105 0.00 6.33 -7.87
N THR A 106 -0.98 5.72 -7.27
CA THR A 106 -1.82 6.31 -6.23
C THR A 106 -1.99 5.32 -5.08
N ASP A 107 -2.25 5.81 -3.89
CA ASP A 107 -2.59 4.99 -2.73
C ASP A 107 -3.63 5.68 -1.86
N VAL A 108 -4.43 4.93 -1.10
CA VAL A 108 -5.46 5.46 -0.21
C VAL A 108 -5.62 4.59 1.03
N VAL A 109 -5.69 5.21 2.20
CA VAL A 109 -6.02 4.55 3.47
C VAL A 109 -7.04 5.38 4.22
N VAL A 110 -7.94 4.72 4.95
CA VAL A 110 -9.03 5.35 5.71
C VAL A 110 -8.93 4.92 7.17
N SER A 111 -9.05 5.88 8.08
CA SER A 111 -9.09 5.62 9.52
C SER A 111 -10.45 5.08 9.96
N SER A 112 -10.54 4.56 11.19
CA SER A 112 -11.81 4.12 11.78
C SER A 112 -12.82 5.24 11.99
N THR A 113 -12.37 6.50 11.91
CA THR A 113 -13.20 7.71 12.07
C THR A 113 -13.48 8.43 10.76
N GLY A 114 -13.17 7.81 9.60
CA GLY A 114 -13.43 8.38 8.28
C GLY A 114 -12.39 9.41 7.80
N VAL A 115 -11.27 9.57 8.49
CA VAL A 115 -10.17 10.40 7.97
C VAL A 115 -9.45 9.64 6.87
N VAL A 116 -9.34 10.25 5.70
CA VAL A 116 -8.74 9.67 4.50
C VAL A 116 -7.36 10.26 4.26
N TYR A 117 -6.40 9.40 4.00
CA TYR A 117 -5.08 9.79 3.50
C TYR A 117 -4.88 9.23 2.10
N ALA A 118 -4.29 10.02 1.23
CA ALA A 118 -4.00 9.64 -0.15
C ALA A 118 -2.59 10.02 -0.57
N SER A 119 -2.00 9.26 -1.49
CA SER A 119 -0.75 9.62 -2.13
C SER A 119 -0.88 9.54 -3.64
N LEU A 120 -0.17 10.44 -4.34
CA LEU A 120 -0.08 10.47 -5.79
C LEU A 120 1.39 10.66 -6.20
N SER A 121 1.85 9.90 -7.19
CA SER A 121 3.22 9.96 -7.69
C SER A 121 3.53 11.27 -8.39
N ARG A 122 4.81 11.65 -8.38
CA ARG A 122 5.29 12.96 -8.84
C ARG A 122 5.15 13.22 -10.33
N ASP A 123 4.90 12.23 -11.14
CA ASP A 123 4.69 12.38 -12.58
C ASP A 123 3.35 13.02 -12.95
N GLY A 124 2.43 13.17 -11.98
CA GLY A 124 1.15 13.86 -12.14
C GLY A 124 1.18 15.38 -11.84
N GLY A 125 0.18 16.10 -12.32
CA GLY A 125 -0.04 17.52 -12.00
C GLY A 125 -0.43 17.74 -10.53
N THR A 126 -1.22 16.84 -9.97
CA THR A 126 -1.45 16.71 -8.52
C THR A 126 -0.61 15.56 -8.00
N HIS A 127 0.27 15.83 -7.02
CA HIS A 127 1.19 14.83 -6.49
C HIS A 127 1.58 15.13 -5.05
N GLY A 128 1.93 14.11 -4.28
CA GLY A 128 2.31 14.24 -2.87
C GLY A 128 1.51 13.32 -1.96
N VAL A 129 1.43 13.70 -0.69
CA VAL A 129 0.65 13.05 0.36
C VAL A 129 -0.42 14.01 0.87
N PHE A 130 -1.64 13.56 0.93
CA PHE A 130 -2.81 14.39 1.23
C PHE A 130 -3.63 13.78 2.37
N ARG A 131 -4.32 14.65 3.11
CA ARG A 131 -5.26 14.30 4.17
C ARG A 131 -6.61 14.96 3.93
N SER A 132 -7.69 14.24 4.19
CA SER A 132 -9.06 14.76 4.16
C SER A 132 -9.88 14.25 5.35
N THR A 133 -10.79 15.07 5.84
CA THR A 133 -11.75 14.68 6.89
C THR A 133 -13.18 14.53 6.38
N ASP A 134 -13.42 14.81 5.11
CA ASP A 134 -14.71 14.75 4.45
C ASP A 134 -14.69 14.00 3.12
N GLY A 135 -13.49 13.50 2.72
CA GLY A 135 -13.26 12.82 1.46
C GLY A 135 -13.39 13.71 0.21
N LEU A 136 -13.55 15.02 0.37
CA LEU A 136 -13.77 16.00 -0.71
C LEU A 136 -12.73 17.12 -0.69
N THR A 137 -12.43 17.64 0.50
CA THR A 137 -11.45 18.72 0.70
C THR A 137 -10.13 18.11 1.14
N TRP A 138 -9.07 18.36 0.39
CA TRP A 138 -7.77 17.76 0.61
C TRP A 138 -6.72 18.77 1.05
N THR A 139 -6.03 18.46 2.12
CA THR A 139 -4.89 19.22 2.62
C THR A 139 -3.60 18.52 2.22
N ASP A 140 -2.68 19.24 1.59
CA ASP A 140 -1.33 18.75 1.27
C ASP A 140 -0.51 18.68 2.57
N ILE A 141 -0.07 17.46 2.89
CA ILE A 141 0.80 17.15 4.03
C ILE A 141 2.14 16.56 3.57
N THR A 142 2.50 16.77 2.32
CA THR A 142 3.77 16.29 1.74
C THR A 142 4.95 16.85 2.52
N PRO A 143 5.89 16.01 2.98
CA PRO A 143 7.05 16.49 3.72
C PRO A 143 7.90 17.46 2.90
N ALA A 144 8.34 18.54 3.55
CA ALA A 144 9.31 19.44 2.94
C ALA A 144 10.59 18.65 2.58
N GLY A 145 11.02 18.77 1.32
CA GLY A 145 12.23 18.10 0.82
C GLY A 145 11.98 16.71 0.19
N LEU A 146 10.77 16.20 0.20
CA LEU A 146 10.42 15.03 -0.60
C LEU A 146 10.26 15.44 -2.07
N THR A 147 11.28 15.20 -2.88
CA THR A 147 11.35 15.73 -4.25
C THR A 147 11.51 14.70 -5.36
N GLY A 148 12.08 13.54 -5.07
CA GLY A 148 12.38 12.50 -6.06
C GLY A 148 11.61 11.21 -5.80
N TYR A 149 10.29 11.22 -5.92
CA TYR A 149 9.49 10.03 -5.61
C TYR A 149 8.67 9.54 -6.79
N ASN A 150 8.45 8.25 -6.81
CA ASN A 150 7.57 7.56 -7.72
C ASN A 150 6.36 7.04 -6.95
N ARG A 151 6.35 5.78 -6.54
CA ARG A 151 5.28 5.18 -5.74
C ARG A 151 5.45 5.49 -4.26
N ILE A 152 4.37 5.86 -3.60
CA ILE A 152 4.26 5.99 -2.15
C ILE A 152 3.20 5.01 -1.67
N VAL A 153 3.56 4.08 -0.79
CA VAL A 153 2.60 3.20 -0.12
C VAL A 153 2.47 3.57 1.34
N MET A 154 1.26 3.48 1.89
CA MET A 154 0.92 4.03 3.19
C MET A 154 0.29 3.00 4.12
N ALA A 155 0.51 3.17 5.43
CA ALA A 155 -0.20 2.45 6.47
C ALA A 155 -0.48 3.34 7.69
N LEU A 156 -1.75 3.38 8.11
CA LEU A 156 -2.14 3.92 9.41
C LEU A 156 -1.75 2.93 10.52
N ALA A 157 -1.38 3.44 11.69
CA ALA A 157 -1.18 2.62 12.87
C ALA A 157 -2.55 2.34 13.51
N PRO A 158 -3.04 1.08 13.55
CA PRO A 158 -4.42 0.81 13.99
C PRO A 158 -4.67 1.13 15.47
N SER A 159 -3.64 1.09 16.32
CA SER A 159 -3.73 1.43 17.74
C SER A 159 -3.55 2.92 18.04
N ASP A 160 -3.06 3.71 17.06
CA ASP A 160 -2.95 5.17 17.12
C ASP A 160 -3.08 5.76 15.72
N GLU A 161 -4.31 5.98 15.26
CA GLU A 161 -4.60 6.47 13.91
C GLU A 161 -4.20 7.94 13.67
N SER A 162 -3.59 8.61 14.66
CA SER A 162 -2.87 9.85 14.44
C SER A 162 -1.53 9.63 13.72
N VAL A 163 -1.03 8.38 13.68
CA VAL A 163 0.26 8.00 13.10
C VAL A 163 0.05 7.32 11.74
N LEU A 164 0.72 7.86 10.73
CA LEU A 164 0.80 7.33 9.38
C LEU A 164 2.26 7.06 9.03
N TYR A 165 2.55 5.88 8.51
CA TYR A 165 3.82 5.56 7.89
C TYR A 165 3.69 5.50 6.38
N TYR A 166 4.73 5.92 5.67
CA TYR A 166 4.81 5.75 4.23
C TYR A 166 6.22 5.45 3.74
N LEU A 167 6.27 4.49 2.85
CA LEU A 167 7.47 4.05 2.15
C LEU A 167 7.44 4.63 0.73
N VAL A 168 8.55 5.23 0.33
CA VAL A 168 8.68 6.00 -0.90
C VAL A 168 9.72 5.33 -1.79
N ALA A 169 9.34 4.98 -3.01
CA ALA A 169 10.29 4.58 -4.03
C ALA A 169 10.79 5.76 -4.85
N ASP A 170 12.06 5.75 -5.21
CA ASP A 170 12.65 6.77 -6.09
C ASP A 170 12.17 6.64 -7.54
N TYR A 171 12.14 7.77 -8.21
CA TYR A 171 11.84 7.85 -9.63
C TYR A 171 13.00 7.38 -10.53
N ASN A 172 14.24 7.59 -10.10
CA ASN A 172 15.43 7.44 -10.93
C ASN A 172 16.33 6.26 -10.55
N SER A 173 16.07 5.57 -9.46
CA SER A 173 16.87 4.44 -9.00
C SER A 173 16.02 3.21 -8.70
N SER A 174 16.66 2.07 -8.55
CA SER A 174 16.04 0.84 -8.05
C SER A 174 15.96 0.82 -6.52
N ALA A 175 16.69 1.73 -5.87
CA ALA A 175 16.73 1.84 -4.42
C ALA A 175 15.50 2.57 -3.87
N ASP A 176 15.11 2.23 -2.66
CA ASP A 176 14.11 2.99 -1.93
C ASP A 176 14.69 4.27 -1.39
N GLU A 177 13.93 5.31 -1.52
CA GLU A 177 14.43 6.63 -1.25
C GLU A 177 13.94 7.21 0.03
N GLY A 178 12.90 6.64 0.62
CA GLY A 178 12.44 7.24 1.81
C GLY A 178 11.46 6.42 2.63
N PHE A 179 11.66 6.51 3.92
CA PHE A 179 10.69 6.07 4.89
C PHE A 179 10.35 7.23 5.82
N PHE A 180 9.05 7.47 6.03
CA PHE A 180 8.57 8.60 6.78
C PHE A 180 7.53 8.15 7.81
N LYS A 181 7.59 8.78 8.99
CA LYS A 181 6.52 8.75 9.99
C LYS A 181 5.88 10.12 10.04
N TYR A 182 4.59 10.21 9.80
CA TYR A 182 3.78 11.40 10.03
C TYR A 182 2.92 11.19 11.27
N GLN A 183 2.70 12.23 12.05
CA GLN A 183 1.75 12.26 13.15
C GLN A 183 0.88 13.50 13.04
N TYR A 184 -0.42 13.27 12.98
CA TYR A 184 -1.41 14.34 13.11
C TYR A 184 -1.45 14.89 14.53
N LEU A 185 -1.47 16.20 14.67
CA LEU A 185 -1.50 16.89 15.95
C LEU A 185 -2.77 17.74 16.12
N SER A 186 -3.16 18.50 15.09
CA SER A 186 -4.32 19.39 15.16
C SER A 186 -4.70 19.98 13.79
N GLY A 187 -5.84 20.65 13.74
CA GLY A 187 -6.29 21.41 12.57
C GLY A 187 -6.50 20.55 11.32
N ASP A 188 -5.97 20.98 10.22
CA ASP A 188 -6.01 20.25 8.95
C ASP A 188 -4.86 19.25 8.80
N GLY A 189 -3.89 19.26 9.71
CA GLY A 189 -2.73 18.38 9.72
C GLY A 189 -1.52 18.93 8.95
N SER A 190 -1.61 20.11 8.33
CA SER A 190 -0.49 20.74 7.65
C SER A 190 0.36 21.60 8.59
N GLY A 191 1.59 21.90 8.19
CA GLY A 191 2.50 22.74 8.95
C GLY A 191 2.63 22.32 10.42
N ALA A 192 2.28 23.20 11.35
CA ALA A 192 2.31 22.90 12.79
C ALA A 192 1.18 21.95 13.25
N GLY A 193 0.20 21.66 12.39
CA GLY A 193 -0.87 20.70 12.64
C GLY A 193 -0.47 19.24 12.43
N GLY A 194 0.71 19.00 11.86
CA GLY A 194 1.32 17.69 11.70
C GLY A 194 2.82 17.72 12.00
N ASN A 195 3.37 16.58 12.34
CA ASN A 195 4.81 16.42 12.50
C ASN A 195 5.29 15.25 11.64
N THR A 196 6.36 15.46 10.88
CA THR A 196 6.91 14.42 10.00
C THR A 196 8.37 14.17 10.32
N TRP A 197 8.70 12.90 10.58
CA TRP A 197 10.07 12.44 10.74
C TRP A 197 10.52 11.72 9.48
N ASN A 198 11.61 12.20 8.90
CA ASN A 198 12.31 11.50 7.84
C ASN A 198 13.18 10.41 8.46
N ARG A 199 12.91 9.16 8.08
CA ARG A 199 13.61 7.94 8.53
C ARG A 199 14.46 7.32 7.42
N SER A 200 14.61 7.99 6.29
CA SER A 200 15.29 7.45 5.09
C SER A 200 16.74 7.05 5.34
N ALA A 201 17.44 7.77 6.22
CA ALA A 201 18.81 7.41 6.59
C ALA A 201 18.94 6.04 7.27
N GLN A 202 17.88 5.56 7.92
CA GLN A 202 17.81 4.26 8.56
C GLN A 202 17.58 3.12 7.56
N MET A 203 17.14 3.43 6.35
CA MET A 203 17.02 2.43 5.28
C MET A 203 18.39 1.93 4.81
N LEU A 204 19.43 2.70 5.07
CA LEU A 204 20.82 2.29 4.84
C LEU A 204 21.28 1.38 5.99
N GLY A 205 21.77 0.17 5.66
CA GLY A 205 22.31 -0.76 6.65
C GLY A 205 21.26 -1.57 7.42
N LEU A 206 20.06 -1.70 6.87
CA LEU A 206 19.06 -2.65 7.35
C LEU A 206 19.61 -4.10 7.30
N PRO A 207 19.14 -5.00 8.20
CA PRO A 207 19.58 -6.39 8.19
C PRO A 207 19.05 -7.13 6.96
N GLY A 208 19.86 -8.10 6.45
CA GLY A 208 19.47 -8.92 5.31
C GLY A 208 20.60 -9.83 4.85
N PRO A 209 20.36 -10.71 3.88
CA PRO A 209 21.37 -11.63 3.37
C PRO A 209 22.44 -10.92 2.53
N SER A 210 22.16 -9.72 2.04
CA SER A 210 23.10 -8.87 1.29
C SER A 210 23.17 -7.50 1.94
N ALA A 211 24.36 -7.03 2.26
CA ALA A 211 24.57 -5.70 2.80
C ALA A 211 24.44 -4.59 1.73
N ALA A 212 24.37 -4.96 0.47
CA ALA A 212 24.37 -4.01 -0.65
C ALA A 212 22.98 -3.47 -0.99
N GLU A 213 21.91 -4.22 -0.72
CA GLU A 213 20.54 -3.88 -1.15
C GLU A 213 19.49 -4.41 -0.17
N PRO A 214 19.42 -3.86 1.07
CA PRO A 214 18.49 -4.37 2.07
C PRO A 214 17.03 -4.08 1.74
N MET A 215 16.75 -3.01 1.00
CA MET A 215 15.40 -2.59 0.61
C MET A 215 15.35 -2.23 -0.88
N GLU A 216 15.39 -3.23 -1.75
CA GLU A 216 15.14 -3.00 -3.16
C GLU A 216 13.67 -3.23 -3.49
N CYS A 217 13.04 -2.28 -4.20
CA CYS A 217 11.65 -2.34 -4.64
C CYS A 217 11.50 -2.42 -6.16
N TYR A 218 12.58 -2.69 -6.88
CA TYR A 218 12.61 -2.73 -8.35
C TYR A 218 11.84 -1.59 -9.01
N SER A 219 12.21 -0.36 -8.65
CA SER A 219 11.57 0.86 -9.17
C SER A 219 10.05 0.86 -9.00
N SER A 220 9.57 0.63 -7.77
CA SER A 220 8.15 0.66 -7.39
C SER A 220 7.34 -0.61 -7.69
N TYR A 221 7.98 -1.72 -8.02
CA TYR A 221 7.28 -2.98 -8.27
C TYR A 221 6.77 -3.61 -6.97
N CYS A 222 7.69 -4.07 -6.12
CA CYS A 222 7.40 -4.69 -4.84
C CYS A 222 7.60 -3.70 -3.69
N GLN A 223 6.51 -3.24 -3.09
CA GLN A 223 6.57 -2.22 -2.05
C GLN A 223 5.37 -2.35 -1.12
N MET A 224 5.64 -2.51 0.18
CA MET A 224 4.59 -2.56 1.19
C MET A 224 5.04 -1.94 2.52
N VAL A 225 4.07 -1.41 3.27
CA VAL A 225 4.22 -1.02 4.67
C VAL A 225 3.00 -1.48 5.45
N THR A 226 3.22 -2.00 6.66
CA THR A 226 2.16 -2.46 7.57
C THR A 226 2.58 -2.19 9.02
N VAL A 227 1.62 -1.79 9.85
CA VAL A 227 1.83 -1.51 11.27
C VAL A 227 1.13 -2.57 12.11
N ASN A 228 1.76 -2.98 13.21
CA ASN A 228 1.16 -3.92 14.15
C ASN A 228 -0.14 -3.36 14.73
N PRO A 229 -1.23 -4.16 14.82
CA PRO A 229 -2.53 -3.68 15.29
C PRO A 229 -2.55 -3.11 16.72
N VAL A 230 -1.59 -3.46 17.57
CA VAL A 230 -1.57 -3.06 18.98
C VAL A 230 -0.35 -2.22 19.39
N ASP A 231 0.62 -2.05 18.47
CA ASP A 231 1.84 -1.29 18.72
C ASP A 231 2.15 -0.38 17.53
N PRO A 232 1.98 0.95 17.65
CA PRO A 232 2.19 1.88 16.55
C PRO A 232 3.66 2.05 16.14
N GLU A 233 4.60 1.59 16.96
CA GLU A 233 6.04 1.62 16.66
C GLU A 233 6.56 0.29 16.10
N GLN A 234 5.76 -0.78 16.12
CA GLN A 234 6.12 -2.03 15.47
C GLN A 234 5.68 -2.02 14.00
N VAL A 235 6.62 -1.76 13.12
CA VAL A 235 6.39 -1.51 11.70
C VAL A 235 7.09 -2.57 10.84
N TYR A 236 6.44 -2.96 9.78
CA TYR A 236 6.94 -3.89 8.77
C TYR A 236 7.00 -3.18 7.43
N ILE A 237 8.12 -3.27 6.76
CA ILE A 237 8.30 -2.78 5.39
C ILE A 237 8.75 -3.92 4.49
N GLY A 238 8.38 -3.86 3.23
CA GLY A 238 8.73 -4.88 2.24
C GLY A 238 9.07 -4.30 0.88
N GLY A 239 10.06 -4.90 0.30
CA GLY A 239 10.51 -4.90 -1.06
C GLY A 239 10.84 -6.33 -1.42
N ILE A 240 12.09 -6.65 -1.82
CA ILE A 240 12.56 -8.03 -1.96
C ILE A 240 12.48 -8.79 -0.62
N HIS A 241 12.70 -8.10 0.48
CA HIS A 241 12.70 -8.61 1.84
C HIS A 241 11.47 -8.15 2.62
N VAL A 242 11.25 -8.77 3.79
CA VAL A 242 10.40 -8.24 4.84
C VAL A 242 11.29 -7.84 6.01
N LEU A 243 11.22 -6.59 6.40
CA LEU A 243 11.96 -6.01 7.52
C LEU A 243 10.99 -5.56 8.59
N ARG A 244 11.36 -5.78 9.84
CA ARG A 244 10.60 -5.37 11.02
C ARG A 244 11.42 -4.43 11.87
N SER A 245 10.80 -3.34 12.33
CA SER A 245 11.31 -2.47 13.38
C SER A 245 10.34 -2.46 14.57
N THR A 246 10.85 -2.28 15.78
CA THR A 246 10.04 -2.07 17.00
C THR A 246 10.14 -0.65 17.56
N ASN A 247 10.67 0.28 16.76
CA ASN A 247 10.77 1.71 17.10
C ASN A 247 10.43 2.62 15.90
N GLY A 248 9.61 2.13 14.97
CA GLY A 248 9.21 2.86 13.76
C GLY A 248 10.39 3.24 12.87
N PHE A 249 11.43 2.44 12.84
CA PHE A 249 12.70 2.73 12.16
C PHE A 249 13.35 4.06 12.63
N ALA A 250 13.19 4.41 13.91
CA ALA A 250 13.88 5.56 14.48
C ALA A 250 15.39 5.36 14.55
N THR A 251 15.82 4.13 14.75
CA THR A 251 17.20 3.67 14.70
C THR A 251 17.23 2.23 14.20
N ASN A 252 18.36 1.78 13.66
CA ASN A 252 18.51 0.39 13.18
C ASN A 252 18.75 -0.63 14.30
N ALA A 253 18.79 -0.19 15.56
CA ALA A 253 19.15 -1.06 16.70
C ALA A 253 18.12 -2.18 16.97
N THR A 254 16.87 -2.01 16.53
CA THR A 254 15.77 -2.95 16.73
C THR A 254 15.28 -3.62 15.46
N ASP A 255 15.97 -3.37 14.34
CA ASP A 255 15.51 -3.85 13.04
C ASP A 255 15.89 -5.31 12.83
N SER A 256 15.03 -6.04 12.18
CA SER A 256 15.17 -7.47 11.95
C SER A 256 14.72 -7.85 10.54
N TRP A 257 15.50 -8.70 9.88
CA TRP A 257 15.07 -9.38 8.67
C TRP A 257 14.18 -10.57 9.04
N VAL A 258 12.92 -10.56 8.59
CA VAL A 258 11.90 -11.53 9.01
C VAL A 258 11.23 -12.27 7.86
N GLY A 259 11.61 -11.99 6.62
CA GLY A 259 11.07 -12.67 5.44
C GLY A 259 11.70 -12.18 4.13
N GLY A 260 11.28 -12.75 3.02
CA GLY A 260 11.70 -12.36 1.68
C GLY A 260 12.76 -13.27 1.08
N TRP A 261 13.56 -12.73 0.17
CA TRP A 261 14.58 -13.48 -0.56
C TRP A 261 15.59 -14.16 0.38
N GLN A 262 15.89 -15.42 0.11
CA GLN A 262 16.74 -16.31 0.93
C GLN A 262 16.23 -16.56 2.37
N TYR A 263 15.08 -16.04 2.77
CA TYR A 263 14.51 -16.38 4.06
C TYR A 263 13.84 -17.77 3.98
N PRO A 264 14.03 -18.66 4.97
CA PRO A 264 13.48 -20.01 4.94
C PRO A 264 11.95 -20.01 4.75
N ASN A 265 11.49 -20.78 3.73
CA ASN A 265 10.06 -20.95 3.40
C ASN A 265 9.29 -19.66 3.13
N HIS A 266 9.98 -18.63 2.64
CA HIS A 266 9.38 -17.38 2.21
C HIS A 266 9.92 -16.97 0.84
N HIS A 267 9.12 -16.22 0.08
CA HIS A 267 9.51 -15.77 -1.26
C HIS A 267 9.91 -14.29 -1.27
N ALA A 268 10.67 -13.88 -2.28
CA ALA A 268 11.00 -12.49 -2.56
C ALA A 268 9.75 -11.68 -3.03
N ASP A 269 9.96 -10.40 -3.24
CA ASP A 269 9.06 -9.45 -3.90
C ASP A 269 7.71 -9.34 -3.21
N GLN A 270 7.70 -8.52 -2.17
CA GLN A 270 6.55 -8.38 -1.27
C GLN A 270 5.56 -7.33 -1.81
N HIS A 271 4.29 -7.71 -1.89
CA HIS A 271 3.21 -6.82 -2.33
C HIS A 271 2.27 -6.44 -1.19
N TRP A 272 2.07 -7.36 -0.21
CA TRP A 272 1.15 -7.13 0.89
C TRP A 272 1.53 -7.92 2.14
N LEU A 273 1.29 -7.33 3.31
CA LEU A 273 1.34 -8.00 4.60
C LEU A 273 0.13 -7.59 5.41
N VAL A 274 -0.62 -8.57 5.92
CA VAL A 274 -1.80 -8.31 6.75
C VAL A 274 -1.78 -9.18 8.00
N PHE A 275 -2.26 -8.63 9.08
CA PHE A 275 -2.53 -9.39 10.30
C PHE A 275 -3.88 -10.09 10.20
N ARG A 276 -3.97 -11.29 10.77
CA ARG A 276 -5.27 -11.94 10.97
C ARG A 276 -6.15 -11.04 11.84
N PRO A 277 -7.43 -10.81 11.49
CA PRO A 277 -8.34 -10.06 12.35
C PRO A 277 -8.33 -10.56 13.79
N GLY A 278 -8.15 -9.62 14.74
CA GLY A 278 -8.07 -9.93 16.18
C GLY A 278 -6.73 -10.51 16.65
N SER A 279 -5.69 -10.50 15.80
CA SER A 279 -4.35 -10.97 16.16
C SER A 279 -3.30 -9.89 15.90
N SER A 280 -2.33 -9.76 16.79
CA SER A 280 -1.13 -8.94 16.62
C SER A 280 0.12 -9.75 16.27
N VAL A 281 -0.02 -11.07 16.13
CA VAL A 281 1.11 -11.98 15.87
C VAL A 281 0.92 -12.84 14.63
N VAL A 282 -0.30 -13.29 14.32
CA VAL A 282 -0.56 -14.09 13.11
C VAL A 282 -0.67 -13.17 11.91
N ALA A 283 0.15 -13.41 10.90
CA ALA A 283 0.17 -12.59 9.69
C ALA A 283 0.20 -13.43 8.41
N TYR A 284 -0.22 -12.81 7.31
CA TYR A 284 -0.17 -13.34 5.96
C TYR A 284 0.62 -12.39 5.08
N SER A 285 1.50 -12.93 4.24
CA SER A 285 2.26 -12.20 3.23
C SER A 285 1.83 -12.64 1.84
N GLY A 286 1.58 -11.66 0.97
CA GLY A 286 1.43 -11.84 -0.47
C GLY A 286 2.71 -11.42 -1.18
N SER A 287 3.28 -12.32 -1.98
CA SER A 287 4.52 -12.14 -2.74
C SER A 287 4.42 -12.78 -4.12
N ASP A 288 5.43 -12.63 -4.97
CA ASP A 288 5.50 -13.34 -6.27
C ASP A 288 5.41 -14.87 -6.13
N GLY A 289 5.83 -15.40 -4.99
CA GLY A 289 5.71 -16.83 -4.66
C GLY A 289 4.35 -17.25 -4.13
N GLY A 290 3.36 -16.36 -4.09
CA GLY A 290 2.01 -16.60 -3.59
C GLY A 290 1.79 -16.14 -2.15
N VAL A 291 0.91 -16.82 -1.43
CA VAL A 291 0.53 -16.46 -0.06
C VAL A 291 1.28 -17.32 0.94
N HIS A 292 1.86 -16.66 1.92
CA HIS A 292 2.53 -17.29 3.06
C HIS A 292 1.87 -16.86 4.37
N ARG A 293 1.93 -17.73 5.36
CA ARG A 293 1.41 -17.48 6.70
C ARG A 293 2.49 -17.70 7.74
N THR A 294 2.49 -16.87 8.77
CA THR A 294 3.19 -17.11 10.03
C THR A 294 2.22 -17.10 11.21
N ASP A 295 2.49 -17.93 12.21
CA ASP A 295 1.74 -17.93 13.46
C ASP A 295 2.28 -16.91 14.46
N ASP A 296 3.52 -16.45 14.27
CA ASP A 296 4.13 -15.39 15.08
C ASP A 296 5.15 -14.59 14.28
N ILE A 297 4.71 -13.44 13.75
CA ILE A 297 5.58 -12.50 13.05
C ILE A 297 6.48 -11.70 13.99
N THR A 298 6.21 -11.74 15.30
CA THR A 298 6.99 -11.03 16.32
C THR A 298 8.15 -11.85 16.86
N ALA A 299 8.20 -13.15 16.56
CA ALA A 299 9.27 -14.04 17.00
C ALA A 299 10.66 -13.55 16.56
N PRO A 300 11.72 -13.84 17.33
CA PRO A 300 13.09 -13.52 16.91
C PRO A 300 13.50 -14.16 15.58
N THR A 301 13.00 -15.36 15.29
CA THR A 301 13.07 -16.03 14.00
C THR A 301 11.67 -16.41 13.58
N VAL A 302 11.20 -15.82 12.49
CA VAL A 302 9.83 -16.02 12.02
C VAL A 302 9.75 -17.31 11.20
N ALA A 303 8.79 -18.16 11.52
CA ALA A 303 8.50 -19.38 10.76
C ALA A 303 7.37 -19.11 9.76
N TRP A 304 7.65 -19.29 8.47
CA TRP A 304 6.68 -19.16 7.40
C TRP A 304 6.21 -20.50 6.86
N SER A 305 4.96 -20.54 6.43
CA SER A 305 4.34 -21.67 5.74
C SER A 305 3.67 -21.18 4.48
N SER A 306 3.96 -21.79 3.33
CA SER A 306 3.25 -21.49 2.07
C SER A 306 1.81 -22.00 2.13
N LEU A 307 0.89 -21.18 1.68
CA LEU A 307 -0.53 -21.51 1.48
C LEU A 307 -0.87 -21.73 0.01
N SER A 308 0.12 -21.75 -0.87
CA SER A 308 -0.04 -21.88 -2.33
C SER A 308 -0.41 -23.31 -2.78
N ASN A 309 -1.30 -23.97 -2.04
CA ASN A 309 -1.75 -25.31 -2.36
C ASN A 309 -2.96 -25.27 -3.30
N GLY A 310 -2.83 -25.86 -4.48
CA GLY A 310 -3.94 -26.00 -5.43
C GLY A 310 -4.10 -24.85 -6.43
N TYR A 311 -3.18 -23.89 -6.44
CA TYR A 311 -3.09 -22.88 -7.51
C TYR A 311 -1.61 -22.62 -7.89
N ASN A 312 -1.40 -22.15 -9.09
CA ASN A 312 -0.08 -21.76 -9.57
C ASN A 312 0.04 -20.24 -9.55
N THR A 313 1.11 -19.75 -8.94
CA THR A 313 1.52 -18.35 -9.06
C THR A 313 2.55 -18.29 -10.18
N SER A 314 2.25 -17.59 -11.27
CA SER A 314 3.20 -17.36 -12.35
C SER A 314 2.86 -16.05 -13.05
N GLN A 315 3.86 -15.27 -13.34
CA GLN A 315 3.78 -14.20 -14.34
C GLN A 315 4.16 -14.80 -15.71
N PHE A 316 3.39 -14.49 -16.73
CA PHE A 316 3.64 -14.92 -18.10
C PHE A 316 4.42 -13.86 -18.89
#